data_c8b0f4e8b083aa630344783a33801a41
#
_entry.id   c8b0f4e8b083aa630344783a33801a41
#
_cell.length_a   1.000
_cell.length_b   1.000
_cell.length_c   1.000
_cell.angle_alpha   90.00
_cell.angle_beta   90.00
_cell.angle_gamma   90.00
#
_symmetry.space_group_name_H-M   'P 1'
#
loop_
_entity.id
_entity.type
_entity.pdbx_description
1 polymer ?
#
loop_
_entity_poly.entity_id
_entity_poly.type
_entity_poly.pdbx_seq_one_letter_code
_entity_poly.pdbx_strand_id
1 'polypeptide(L)'
;MINSNFGFTPLKEVWLGDCYPESWYDHLPNEIADPFKQITAWTKEDLGKLQKFLESRGIIVRRPVFESIDDYLNSNGVLVKPPITPRDDYLVLGSTLYSLRNILSKNPWRHWLDYYKENHCDIQFGWNTPIDYLEPPSVVRMGKDLYIDQTTHKNNWNKVIKCLEELSKNYRIQICETGGHSDAVFCPVAPGIIVSSHYKTDYIQGFPDWEIFHIPNQLNNFNFNKRWTVDHTKIVENRAFTEHIQNKATEWVGNFQETVYEVNMLVIDEKNVVAMKEYTPVTEWLNRRGITVHYFDLRTRSFWDGGWHCLTLDIRREDTKTSLFPDRGENGIYWRTN
;
A
#
# COMPACT_ATOMS: atom_id res chain seq x y z
N MET A 1 -20.11 -1.35 -5.08
CA MET A 1 -20.36 -0.95 -3.66
C MET A 1 -19.05 -1.07 -2.91
N ILE A 2 -18.61 -0.03 -2.20
CA ILE A 2 -17.38 -0.05 -1.40
C ILE A 2 -17.64 -0.79 -0.09
N ASN A 3 -16.75 -1.70 0.31
CA ASN A 3 -16.79 -2.39 1.60
C ASN A 3 -15.46 -3.07 1.90
N SER A 4 -14.76 -2.65 2.94
CA SER A 4 -13.53 -3.32 3.37
C SER A 4 -13.26 -3.06 4.85
N ASN A 5 -13.46 -4.07 5.67
CA ASN A 5 -13.28 -4.01 7.11
C ASN A 5 -12.02 -4.76 7.59
N PHE A 6 -11.59 -5.78 6.85
CA PHE A 6 -10.40 -6.56 7.13
C PHE A 6 -9.45 -6.56 5.93
N GLY A 7 -8.16 -6.85 6.15
CA GLY A 7 -7.17 -7.00 5.10
C GLY A 7 -7.09 -8.42 4.50
N PHE A 8 -7.78 -9.42 5.06
CA PHE A 8 -7.62 -10.84 4.71
C PHE A 8 -8.92 -11.57 4.32
N THR A 9 -10.09 -10.94 4.42
CA THR A 9 -11.35 -11.52 3.94
C THR A 9 -11.41 -11.56 2.42
N PRO A 10 -12.33 -12.35 1.81
CA PRO A 10 -12.33 -12.54 0.36
C PRO A 10 -12.40 -11.23 -0.43
N LEU A 11 -11.38 -10.97 -1.22
CA LEU A 11 -11.24 -9.80 -2.08
C LEU A 11 -12.19 -9.92 -3.28
N LYS A 12 -12.97 -8.89 -3.57
CA LYS A 12 -13.94 -8.84 -4.67
C LYS A 12 -13.64 -7.74 -5.68
N GLU A 13 -13.04 -6.65 -5.25
CA GLU A 13 -12.67 -5.54 -6.12
C GLU A 13 -11.44 -4.82 -5.56
N VAL A 14 -10.50 -4.53 -6.44
CA VAL A 14 -9.21 -3.92 -6.08
C VAL A 14 -8.82 -2.84 -7.10
N TRP A 15 -8.29 -1.73 -6.62
CA TRP A 15 -7.50 -0.84 -7.46
C TRP A 15 -6.07 -1.37 -7.52
N LEU A 16 -5.52 -1.44 -8.72
CA LEU A 16 -4.14 -1.81 -9.01
C LEU A 16 -3.45 -0.61 -9.65
N GLY A 17 -2.37 -0.14 -9.05
CA GLY A 17 -1.59 0.99 -9.54
C GLY A 17 -1.08 0.82 -10.97
N ASP A 18 -0.64 1.90 -11.59
CA ASP A 18 -0.06 1.91 -12.94
C ASP A 18 0.96 3.01 -13.12
N CYS A 19 1.78 2.88 -14.15
CA CYS A 19 2.67 3.92 -14.63
C CYS A 19 2.13 4.56 -15.91
N TYR A 20 2.68 5.73 -16.26
CA TYR A 20 2.29 6.48 -17.42
C TYR A 20 2.51 5.71 -18.73
N PRO A 21 1.84 6.10 -19.84
CA PRO A 21 2.19 5.60 -21.16
C PRO A 21 3.66 5.89 -21.51
N GLU A 22 4.34 4.94 -22.15
CA GLU A 22 5.76 5.08 -22.53
C GLU A 22 6.01 6.31 -23.40
N SER A 23 5.06 6.65 -24.29
CA SER A 23 5.15 7.83 -25.16
C SER A 23 5.20 9.17 -24.39
N TRP A 24 4.79 9.19 -23.13
CA TRP A 24 4.86 10.41 -22.32
C TRP A 24 6.29 10.80 -21.93
N TYR A 25 7.26 9.93 -22.15
CA TYR A 25 8.67 10.24 -21.94
C TYR A 25 9.39 10.72 -23.22
N ASP A 26 8.69 10.76 -24.38
CA ASP A 26 9.30 11.15 -25.67
C ASP A 26 9.81 12.58 -25.72
N HIS A 27 9.32 13.45 -24.82
CA HIS A 27 9.78 14.83 -24.70
C HIS A 27 11.14 14.98 -23.99
N LEU A 28 11.63 13.91 -23.36
CA LEU A 28 12.92 13.88 -22.67
C LEU A 28 14.04 13.46 -23.64
N PRO A 29 15.31 13.84 -23.36
CA PRO A 29 16.45 13.28 -24.08
C PRO A 29 16.47 11.75 -23.99
N ASN A 30 16.88 11.07 -25.07
CA ASN A 30 16.83 9.60 -25.16
C ASN A 30 17.54 8.90 -23.99
N GLU A 31 18.66 9.45 -23.51
CA GLU A 31 19.41 8.94 -22.37
C GLU A 31 18.61 8.94 -21.07
N ILE A 32 17.54 9.70 -20.98
CA ILE A 32 16.60 9.75 -19.84
C ILE A 32 15.32 9.00 -20.20
N ALA A 33 14.78 9.22 -21.41
CA ALA A 33 13.53 8.62 -21.87
C ALA A 33 13.61 7.09 -21.94
N ASP A 34 14.67 6.53 -22.50
CA ASP A 34 14.80 5.09 -22.73
C ASP A 34 14.78 4.28 -21.42
N PRO A 35 15.50 4.67 -20.35
CA PRO A 35 15.37 4.05 -19.05
C PRO A 35 13.93 4.10 -18.47
N PHE A 36 13.25 5.25 -18.55
CA PHE A 36 11.87 5.37 -18.10
C PHE A 36 10.93 4.44 -18.87
N LYS A 37 11.04 4.40 -20.19
CA LYS A 37 10.25 3.50 -21.05
C LYS A 37 10.50 2.05 -20.68
N GLN A 38 11.75 1.67 -20.46
CA GLN A 38 12.08 0.30 -20.07
C GLN A 38 11.50 -0.07 -18.71
N ILE A 39 11.63 0.81 -17.70
CA ILE A 39 11.01 0.61 -16.38
C ILE A 39 9.49 0.49 -16.51
N THR A 40 8.88 1.38 -17.29
CA THR A 40 7.44 1.39 -17.55
C THR A 40 6.96 0.10 -18.23
N ALA A 41 7.66 -0.34 -19.29
CA ALA A 41 7.33 -1.56 -20.01
C ALA A 41 7.38 -2.80 -19.09
N TRP A 42 8.44 -2.94 -18.32
CA TRP A 42 8.57 -4.03 -17.34
C TRP A 42 7.49 -3.99 -16.27
N THR A 43 7.22 -2.80 -15.74
CA THR A 43 6.20 -2.63 -14.71
C THR A 43 4.81 -3.02 -15.23
N LYS A 44 4.43 -2.53 -16.42
CA LYS A 44 3.13 -2.85 -17.02
C LYS A 44 2.97 -4.34 -17.33
N GLU A 45 4.03 -4.97 -17.82
CA GLU A 45 4.02 -6.42 -18.06
C GLU A 45 3.76 -7.20 -16.76
N ASP A 46 4.49 -6.86 -15.68
CA ASP A 46 4.37 -7.57 -14.41
C ASP A 46 3.03 -7.30 -13.70
N LEU A 47 2.57 -6.05 -13.72
CA LEU A 47 1.22 -5.68 -13.25
C LEU A 47 0.13 -6.39 -14.06
N GLY A 48 0.32 -6.54 -15.38
CA GLY A 48 -0.60 -7.26 -16.26
C GLY A 48 -0.71 -8.76 -15.92
N LYS A 49 0.39 -9.40 -15.48
CA LYS A 49 0.37 -10.79 -15.00
C LYS A 49 -0.46 -10.93 -13.73
N LEU A 50 -0.25 -10.03 -12.76
CA LEU A 50 -1.04 -10.01 -11.53
C LEU A 50 -2.52 -9.74 -11.81
N GLN A 51 -2.83 -8.76 -12.66
CA GLN A 51 -4.20 -8.45 -13.05
C GLN A 51 -4.93 -9.68 -13.60
N LYS A 52 -4.34 -10.36 -14.58
CA LYS A 52 -4.93 -11.59 -15.18
C LYS A 52 -5.17 -12.67 -14.13
N PHE A 53 -4.27 -12.83 -13.20
CA PHE A 53 -4.42 -13.79 -12.11
C PHE A 53 -5.60 -13.42 -11.20
N LEU A 54 -5.72 -12.16 -10.77
CA LEU A 54 -6.82 -11.69 -9.93
C LEU A 54 -8.17 -11.82 -10.65
N GLU A 55 -8.23 -11.42 -11.92
CA GLU A 55 -9.43 -11.54 -12.77
C GLU A 55 -9.85 -13.01 -12.98
N SER A 56 -8.88 -13.94 -13.13
CA SER A 56 -9.15 -15.37 -13.22
C SER A 56 -9.81 -15.97 -11.96
N ARG A 57 -9.68 -15.26 -10.83
CA ARG A 57 -10.33 -15.59 -9.54
C ARG A 57 -11.65 -14.85 -9.33
N GLY A 58 -12.16 -14.14 -10.34
CA GLY A 58 -13.39 -13.37 -10.27
C GLY A 58 -13.26 -12.06 -9.50
N ILE A 59 -12.05 -11.57 -9.29
CA ILE A 59 -11.78 -10.28 -8.64
C ILE A 59 -11.83 -9.18 -9.70
N ILE A 60 -12.60 -8.13 -9.46
CA ILE A 60 -12.66 -6.97 -10.34
C ILE A 60 -11.40 -6.13 -10.11
N VAL A 61 -10.62 -5.91 -11.17
CA VAL A 61 -9.42 -5.07 -11.12
C VAL A 61 -9.68 -3.75 -11.82
N ARG A 62 -9.46 -2.64 -11.13
CA ARG A 62 -9.55 -1.29 -11.68
C ARG A 62 -8.17 -0.68 -11.81
N ARG A 63 -7.91 -0.04 -12.95
CA ARG A 63 -6.65 0.65 -13.24
C ARG A 63 -6.90 2.16 -13.34
N PRO A 64 -5.89 3.00 -13.04
CA PRO A 64 -6.02 4.44 -13.28
C PRO A 64 -6.19 4.72 -14.79
N VAL A 65 -6.87 5.82 -15.10
CA VAL A 65 -7.09 6.28 -16.48
C VAL A 65 -6.27 7.55 -16.71
N PHE A 66 -5.45 7.56 -17.74
CA PHE A 66 -4.62 8.68 -18.14
C PHE A 66 -5.17 9.32 -19.42
N GLU A 67 -5.52 10.60 -19.36
CA GLU A 67 -6.12 11.32 -20.50
C GLU A 67 -5.07 12.16 -21.26
N SER A 68 -4.35 13.03 -20.55
CA SER A 68 -3.37 13.91 -21.14
C SER A 68 -2.13 14.02 -20.26
N ILE A 69 -0.95 14.09 -20.88
CA ILE A 69 0.32 14.33 -20.17
C ILE A 69 0.29 15.67 -19.39
N ASP A 70 -0.34 16.71 -19.95
CA ASP A 70 -0.41 18.04 -19.35
C ASP A 70 -1.09 18.03 -17.98
N ASP A 71 -1.94 17.03 -17.74
CA ASP A 71 -2.62 16.86 -16.48
C ASP A 71 -1.71 16.40 -15.34
N TYR A 72 -0.54 15.89 -15.67
CA TYR A 72 0.40 15.29 -14.73
C TYR A 72 1.76 15.98 -14.69
N LEU A 73 1.87 17.15 -15.33
CA LEU A 73 3.04 18.00 -15.21
C LEU A 73 2.89 18.93 -13.99
N ASN A 74 3.93 19.05 -13.18
CA ASN A 74 4.00 20.06 -12.14
C ASN A 74 4.28 21.45 -12.73
N SER A 75 4.34 22.48 -11.89
CA SER A 75 4.63 23.87 -12.31
C SER A 75 5.97 24.07 -13.03
N ASN A 76 6.87 23.09 -12.94
CA ASN A 76 8.18 23.10 -13.61
C ASN A 76 8.20 22.25 -14.89
N GLY A 77 7.04 21.77 -15.35
CA GLY A 77 6.94 20.92 -16.53
C GLY A 77 7.51 19.51 -16.34
N VAL A 78 7.61 19.04 -15.09
CA VAL A 78 8.09 17.69 -14.75
C VAL A 78 6.91 16.81 -14.39
N LEU A 79 6.87 15.57 -14.89
CA LEU A 79 5.85 14.59 -14.51
C LEU A 79 5.89 14.33 -13.00
N VAL A 80 4.73 14.36 -12.36
CA VAL A 80 4.58 13.94 -10.97
C VAL A 80 4.68 12.41 -10.88
N LYS A 81 4.88 11.85 -9.67
CA LYS A 81 4.91 10.40 -9.47
C LYS A 81 3.62 9.76 -10.03
N PRO A 82 3.72 8.71 -10.85
CA PRO A 82 2.54 8.02 -11.33
C PRO A 82 1.78 7.34 -10.17
N PRO A 83 0.49 7.05 -10.33
CA PRO A 83 -0.36 6.46 -9.29
C PRO A 83 -0.08 4.95 -9.12
N ILE A 84 1.19 4.61 -8.90
CA ILE A 84 1.65 3.22 -8.79
C ILE A 84 1.29 2.61 -7.42
N THR A 85 1.22 3.44 -6.38
CA THR A 85 0.91 3.05 -5.01
C THR A 85 -0.40 3.71 -4.55
N PRO A 86 -1.59 3.25 -5.00
CA PRO A 86 -2.87 3.88 -4.64
C PRO A 86 -3.13 3.90 -3.13
N ARG A 87 -2.55 2.97 -2.37
CA ARG A 87 -2.70 2.90 -0.93
C ARG A 87 -2.04 4.05 -0.18
N ASP A 88 -1.07 4.73 -0.79
CA ASP A 88 -0.45 5.91 -0.17
C ASP A 88 -1.40 7.12 -0.15
N ASP A 89 -2.36 7.14 -1.08
CA ASP A 89 -3.25 8.28 -1.30
C ASP A 89 -4.69 8.03 -0.84
N TYR A 90 -5.08 6.77 -0.66
CA TYR A 90 -6.46 6.38 -0.39
C TYR A 90 -6.56 5.37 0.74
N LEU A 91 -7.65 5.48 1.51
CA LEU A 91 -8.00 4.55 2.58
C LEU A 91 -9.46 4.14 2.46
N VAL A 92 -9.74 2.85 2.54
CA VAL A 92 -11.11 2.34 2.66
C VAL A 92 -11.33 1.86 4.10
N LEU A 93 -12.35 2.41 4.77
CA LEU A 93 -12.79 1.98 6.10
C LEU A 93 -14.27 1.63 6.05
N GLY A 94 -14.59 0.35 6.13
CA GLY A 94 -15.96 -0.12 5.97
C GLY A 94 -16.51 0.24 4.58
N SER A 95 -17.57 1.01 4.53
CA SER A 95 -18.24 1.44 3.29
C SER A 95 -17.76 2.81 2.76
N THR A 96 -16.79 3.45 3.40
CA THR A 96 -16.31 4.78 3.04
C THR A 96 -14.92 4.72 2.41
N LEU A 97 -14.75 5.34 1.25
CA LEU A 97 -13.46 5.61 0.63
C LEU A 97 -13.02 7.03 0.96
N TYR A 98 -11.88 7.15 1.58
CA TYR A 98 -11.23 8.43 1.89
C TYR A 98 -10.12 8.70 0.89
N SER A 99 -10.12 9.89 0.31
CA SER A 99 -9.02 10.42 -0.48
C SER A 99 -8.29 11.47 0.35
N LEU A 100 -7.03 11.22 0.68
CA LEU A 100 -6.24 12.10 1.54
C LEU A 100 -5.53 13.21 0.79
N ARG A 101 -5.39 13.07 -0.51
CA ARG A 101 -4.94 14.18 -1.35
C ARG A 101 -6.14 14.97 -1.84
N ASN A 102 -6.04 16.29 -1.79
CA ASN A 102 -7.02 17.17 -2.45
C ASN A 102 -6.87 17.00 -3.96
N ILE A 103 -7.55 15.99 -4.47
CA ILE A 103 -7.39 15.56 -5.84
C ILE A 103 -8.35 16.35 -6.69
N LEU A 104 -7.85 17.46 -7.12
CA LEU A 104 -8.41 18.33 -8.13
C LEU A 104 -8.67 17.57 -9.44
N SER A 105 -9.18 18.26 -10.45
CA SER A 105 -9.57 17.79 -11.78
C SER A 105 -8.62 16.80 -12.50
N LYS A 106 -7.43 16.58 -11.99
CA LYS A 106 -6.33 15.80 -12.59
C LYS A 106 -6.04 14.48 -11.88
N ASN A 107 -7.05 13.83 -11.34
CA ASN A 107 -6.88 12.58 -10.61
C ASN A 107 -7.01 11.37 -11.56
N PRO A 108 -6.00 10.49 -11.69
CA PRO A 108 -6.06 9.32 -12.55
C PRO A 108 -7.11 8.29 -12.12
N TRP A 109 -7.60 8.38 -10.89
CA TRP A 109 -8.69 7.57 -10.36
C TRP A 109 -10.07 8.23 -10.51
N ARG A 110 -10.14 9.44 -11.09
CA ARG A 110 -11.37 10.25 -11.22
C ARG A 110 -12.53 9.48 -11.82
N HIS A 111 -12.27 8.74 -12.88
CA HIS A 111 -13.26 7.90 -13.55
C HIS A 111 -13.94 6.92 -12.58
N TRP A 112 -13.17 6.25 -11.73
CA TRP A 112 -13.70 5.30 -10.74
C TRP A 112 -14.35 5.99 -9.55
N LEU A 113 -13.82 7.11 -9.12
CA LEU A 113 -14.44 7.91 -8.05
C LEU A 113 -15.82 8.42 -8.47
N ASP A 114 -15.95 8.90 -9.69
CA ASP A 114 -17.25 9.33 -10.23
C ASP A 114 -18.19 8.14 -10.37
N TYR A 115 -17.72 7.00 -10.89
CA TYR A 115 -18.49 5.74 -10.93
C TYR A 115 -19.03 5.34 -9.55
N TYR A 116 -18.22 5.36 -8.51
CA TYR A 116 -18.67 5.00 -7.16
C TYR A 116 -19.67 6.01 -6.59
N LYS A 117 -19.48 7.30 -6.85
CA LYS A 117 -20.46 8.34 -6.45
C LYS A 117 -21.81 8.14 -7.12
N GLU A 118 -21.84 7.89 -8.42
CA GLU A 118 -23.05 7.61 -9.18
C GLU A 118 -23.77 6.37 -8.64
N ASN A 119 -23.04 5.42 -8.07
CA ASN A 119 -23.57 4.24 -7.39
C ASN A 119 -23.78 4.43 -5.89
N HIS A 120 -23.93 5.69 -5.43
CA HIS A 120 -24.25 6.06 -4.05
C HIS A 120 -23.27 5.54 -2.99
N CYS A 121 -22.00 5.36 -3.35
CA CYS A 121 -20.95 5.02 -2.38
C CYS A 121 -20.50 6.28 -1.62
N ASP A 122 -20.17 6.12 -0.35
CA ASP A 122 -19.62 7.20 0.46
C ASP A 122 -18.14 7.42 0.10
N ILE A 123 -17.86 8.63 -0.43
CA ILE A 123 -16.51 9.07 -0.76
C ILE A 123 -16.25 10.40 -0.10
N GLN A 124 -15.23 10.46 0.72
CA GLN A 124 -14.83 11.66 1.43
C GLN A 124 -13.48 12.14 0.89
N PHE A 125 -13.41 13.40 0.49
CA PHE A 125 -12.22 14.04 -0.04
C PHE A 125 -11.58 14.94 1.02
N GLY A 126 -10.25 14.92 1.12
CA GLY A 126 -9.40 15.60 2.08
C GLY A 126 -9.82 17.00 2.54
N TRP A 127 -9.04 17.66 3.39
CA TRP A 127 -9.20 19.01 3.99
C TRP A 127 -10.42 19.25 4.89
N ASN A 128 -11.25 18.32 5.20
CA ASN A 128 -12.31 18.37 6.22
C ASN A 128 -12.82 16.95 6.52
N THR A 129 -12.04 15.93 6.24
CA THR A 129 -12.39 14.57 6.63
C THR A 129 -11.86 14.27 8.02
N PRO A 130 -12.48 13.33 8.75
CA PRO A 130 -11.96 12.91 10.05
C PRO A 130 -10.56 12.29 9.99
N ILE A 131 -9.97 12.11 8.81
CA ILE A 131 -8.69 11.42 8.64
C ILE A 131 -7.64 12.21 7.87
N ASP A 132 -7.82 13.53 7.72
CA ASP A 132 -6.94 14.43 6.93
C ASP A 132 -5.44 14.33 7.22
N TYR A 133 -5.08 13.88 8.40
CA TYR A 133 -3.70 13.79 8.86
C TYR A 133 -3.19 12.36 9.04
N LEU A 134 -4.02 11.37 8.70
CA LEU A 134 -3.59 9.97 8.72
C LEU A 134 -2.88 9.61 7.41
N GLU A 135 -1.78 8.90 7.52
CA GLU A 135 -1.17 8.25 6.37
C GLU A 135 -1.82 6.88 6.18
N PRO A 136 -2.48 6.62 5.03
CA PRO A 136 -3.24 5.40 4.82
C PRO A 136 -2.47 4.11 5.10
N PRO A 137 -1.20 3.94 4.67
CA PRO A 137 -0.46 2.71 4.91
C PRO A 137 -0.06 2.51 6.39
N SER A 138 -0.25 3.54 7.24
CA SER A 138 -0.07 3.41 8.70
C SER A 138 -1.28 2.79 9.40
N VAL A 139 -2.37 2.50 8.67
CA VAL A 139 -3.64 2.00 9.22
C VAL A 139 -3.85 0.54 8.82
N VAL A 140 -3.85 -0.38 9.80
CA VAL A 140 -4.20 -1.79 9.58
C VAL A 140 -5.61 -2.05 10.11
N ARG A 141 -6.47 -2.57 9.22
CA ARG A 141 -7.90 -2.81 9.48
C ARG A 141 -8.14 -4.22 10.01
N MET A 142 -8.81 -4.31 11.15
CA MET A 142 -9.13 -5.56 11.85
C MET A 142 -10.60 -5.57 12.30
N GLY A 143 -11.52 -5.24 11.39
CA GLY A 143 -12.95 -5.14 11.68
C GLY A 143 -13.28 -3.93 12.54
N LYS A 144 -13.67 -4.17 13.80
CA LYS A 144 -13.90 -3.10 14.78
C LYS A 144 -12.62 -2.45 15.28
N ASP A 145 -11.46 -3.08 15.09
CA ASP A 145 -10.17 -2.57 15.54
C ASP A 145 -9.40 -1.95 14.38
N LEU A 146 -8.81 -0.79 14.61
CA LEU A 146 -7.84 -0.16 13.71
C LEU A 146 -6.51 -0.03 14.45
N TYR A 147 -5.45 -0.58 13.87
CA TYR A 147 -4.08 -0.39 14.38
C TYR A 147 -3.45 0.77 13.64
N ILE A 148 -3.00 1.77 14.37
CA ILE A 148 -2.49 3.02 13.79
C ILE A 148 -1.10 3.31 14.33
N ASP A 149 -0.13 3.48 13.42
CA ASP A 149 1.23 3.80 13.79
C ASP A 149 1.37 5.26 14.24
N GLN A 150 1.92 5.44 15.43
CA GLN A 150 2.24 6.76 15.96
C GLN A 150 3.51 7.33 15.35
N THR A 151 4.48 6.49 15.00
CA THR A 151 5.82 6.91 14.59
C THR A 151 5.80 7.74 13.33
N THR A 152 5.00 7.34 12.35
CA THR A 152 4.81 8.03 11.07
C THR A 152 4.26 9.44 11.25
N HIS A 153 3.48 9.65 12.31
CA HIS A 153 2.74 10.88 12.57
C HIS A 153 3.35 11.80 13.61
N LYS A 154 4.57 11.54 14.08
CA LYS A 154 5.20 12.28 15.20
C LYS A 154 5.08 13.81 15.10
N ASN A 155 5.32 14.36 13.92
CA ASN A 155 5.31 15.81 13.70
C ASN A 155 3.90 16.43 13.70
N ASN A 156 2.85 15.63 13.49
CA ASN A 156 1.47 16.06 13.37
C ASN A 156 0.55 15.39 14.39
N TRP A 157 1.09 14.71 15.40
CA TRP A 157 0.34 13.85 16.30
C TRP A 157 -0.87 14.53 16.95
N ASN A 158 -0.75 15.78 17.37
CA ASN A 158 -1.88 16.52 17.94
C ASN A 158 -3.06 16.71 16.95
N LYS A 159 -2.78 16.72 15.65
CA LYS A 159 -3.81 16.80 14.63
C LYS A 159 -4.40 15.41 14.35
N VAL A 160 -3.53 14.39 14.35
CA VAL A 160 -3.94 13.00 14.20
C VAL A 160 -4.86 12.58 15.33
N ILE A 161 -4.58 12.94 16.59
CA ILE A 161 -5.46 12.63 17.72
C ILE A 161 -6.90 13.08 17.45
N LYS A 162 -7.13 14.25 16.89
CA LYS A 162 -8.48 14.72 16.56
C LYS A 162 -9.15 13.82 15.51
N CYS A 163 -8.39 13.34 14.54
CA CYS A 163 -8.89 12.35 13.58
C CYS A 163 -9.24 11.03 14.30
N LEU A 164 -8.41 10.59 15.22
CA LEU A 164 -8.63 9.37 15.98
C LEU A 164 -9.86 9.48 16.91
N GLU A 165 -10.08 10.64 17.53
CA GLU A 165 -11.29 10.92 18.34
C GLU A 165 -12.56 10.76 17.50
N GLU A 166 -12.55 11.21 16.25
CA GLU A 166 -13.71 11.04 15.36
C GLU A 166 -13.88 9.58 14.93
N LEU A 167 -12.80 8.92 14.52
CA LEU A 167 -12.83 7.50 14.16
C LEU A 167 -13.22 6.61 15.34
N SER A 168 -12.82 6.97 16.56
CA SER A 168 -13.09 6.20 17.78
C SER A 168 -14.57 6.11 18.15
N LYS A 169 -15.41 6.95 17.57
CA LYS A 169 -16.88 6.81 17.69
C LYS A 169 -17.40 5.50 17.06
N ASN A 170 -16.67 5.00 16.05
CA ASN A 170 -17.07 3.85 15.26
C ASN A 170 -16.10 2.66 15.35
N TYR A 171 -14.89 2.88 15.88
CA TYR A 171 -13.82 1.89 15.93
C TYR A 171 -13.13 1.87 17.30
N ARG A 172 -12.45 0.77 17.57
CA ARG A 172 -11.48 0.67 18.65
C ARG A 172 -10.09 0.94 18.04
N ILE A 173 -9.50 2.05 18.42
CA ILE A 173 -8.21 2.50 17.88
C ILE A 173 -7.09 1.95 18.76
N GLN A 174 -6.24 1.12 18.19
CA GLN A 174 -5.05 0.57 18.84
C GLN A 174 -3.83 1.37 18.36
N ILE A 175 -3.23 2.14 19.25
CA ILE A 175 -2.00 2.89 18.92
C ILE A 175 -0.80 1.97 19.03
N CYS A 176 0.03 1.92 17.99
CA CYS A 176 1.27 1.15 17.95
C CYS A 176 2.44 2.00 17.43
N GLU A 177 3.66 1.53 17.65
CA GLU A 177 4.89 2.16 17.14
C GLU A 177 5.62 1.16 16.23
N THR A 178 5.32 1.21 14.93
CA THR A 178 5.94 0.33 13.95
C THR A 178 7.21 0.92 13.34
N GLY A 179 7.38 2.22 13.45
CA GLY A 179 8.57 2.94 12.95
C GLY A 179 8.51 3.30 11.48
N GLY A 180 7.34 3.12 10.84
CA GLY A 180 7.09 3.40 9.42
C GLY A 180 5.68 2.96 9.04
N HIS A 181 5.45 2.76 7.73
CA HIS A 181 4.17 2.23 7.26
C HIS A 181 3.88 0.86 7.89
N SER A 182 2.77 0.73 8.60
CA SER A 182 2.41 -0.49 9.34
C SER A 182 2.27 -1.70 8.41
N ASP A 183 1.80 -1.51 7.19
CA ASP A 183 1.62 -2.54 6.19
C ASP A 183 2.94 -3.13 5.64
N ALA A 184 4.06 -2.43 5.86
CA ALA A 184 5.41 -2.95 5.61
C ALA A 184 6.03 -3.63 6.85
N VAL A 185 5.35 -3.56 8.00
CA VAL A 185 5.86 -4.12 9.26
C VAL A 185 5.13 -5.39 9.66
N PHE A 186 3.81 -5.42 9.54
CA PHE A 186 3.06 -6.64 9.82
C PHE A 186 1.84 -6.78 8.91
N CYS A 187 1.61 -8.01 8.48
CA CYS A 187 0.51 -8.40 7.60
C CYS A 187 -0.35 -9.47 8.30
N PRO A 188 -1.53 -9.14 8.80
CA PRO A 188 -2.52 -10.14 9.17
C PRO A 188 -2.97 -10.90 7.91
N VAL A 189 -2.74 -12.21 7.89
CA VAL A 189 -2.99 -13.07 6.71
C VAL A 189 -4.31 -13.80 6.81
N ALA A 190 -4.68 -14.18 8.03
CA ALA A 190 -5.93 -14.82 8.38
C ALA A 190 -6.20 -14.59 9.87
N PRO A 191 -7.41 -14.88 10.38
CA PRO A 191 -7.66 -14.85 11.82
C PRO A 191 -6.64 -15.71 12.58
N GLY A 192 -5.95 -15.11 13.54
CA GLY A 192 -4.94 -15.77 14.35
C GLY A 192 -3.54 -15.87 13.73
N ILE A 193 -3.31 -15.33 12.51
CA ILE A 193 -2.05 -15.50 11.76
C ILE A 193 -1.50 -14.18 11.25
N ILE A 194 -0.27 -13.85 11.63
CA ILE A 194 0.45 -12.65 11.17
C ILE A 194 1.83 -13.03 10.62
N VAL A 195 2.22 -12.43 9.51
CA VAL A 195 3.61 -12.36 9.06
C VAL A 195 4.16 -10.98 9.42
N SER A 196 5.31 -10.92 10.05
CA SER A 196 5.89 -9.69 10.60
C SER A 196 7.37 -9.54 10.28
N SER A 197 7.81 -8.31 10.13
CA SER A 197 9.23 -7.99 10.21
C SER A 197 9.76 -8.26 11.63
N HIS A 198 11.07 -8.56 11.73
CA HIS A 198 11.68 -9.00 13.00
C HIS A 198 12.00 -7.87 13.97
N TYR A 199 12.13 -6.64 13.49
CA TYR A 199 12.68 -5.53 14.28
C TYR A 199 11.65 -4.70 15.03
N LYS A 200 10.36 -4.92 14.77
CA LYS A 200 9.27 -4.20 15.42
C LYS A 200 8.23 -5.17 15.97
N THR A 201 8.10 -5.16 17.26
CA THR A 201 7.20 -6.06 18.00
C THR A 201 6.16 -5.32 18.80
N ASP A 202 6.16 -4.01 18.72
CA ASP A 202 5.36 -3.17 19.60
C ASP A 202 3.85 -3.29 19.42
N TYR A 203 3.38 -3.80 18.30
CA TYR A 203 1.96 -4.07 18.05
C TYR A 203 1.49 -5.44 18.60
N ILE A 204 2.42 -6.34 18.97
CA ILE A 204 2.12 -7.75 19.34
C ILE A 204 1.14 -7.85 20.49
N GLN A 205 1.24 -6.99 21.49
CA GLN A 205 0.32 -6.97 22.62
C GLN A 205 -1.14 -6.74 22.22
N GLY A 206 -1.34 -6.15 21.04
CA GLY A 206 -2.65 -6.00 20.43
C GLY A 206 -3.18 -7.27 19.76
N PHE A 207 -2.46 -8.40 19.78
CA PHE A 207 -2.84 -9.65 19.15
C PHE A 207 -2.62 -10.83 20.10
N PRO A 208 -3.35 -10.88 21.24
CA PRO A 208 -3.24 -11.98 22.17
C PRO A 208 -3.60 -13.30 21.48
N ASP A 209 -2.80 -14.32 21.71
CA ASP A 209 -2.99 -15.69 21.18
C ASP A 209 -2.88 -15.84 19.65
N TRP A 210 -2.40 -14.79 18.95
CA TRP A 210 -2.12 -14.89 17.51
C TRP A 210 -0.74 -15.45 17.27
N GLU A 211 -0.63 -16.34 16.27
CA GLU A 211 0.64 -16.84 15.81
C GLU A 211 1.32 -15.80 14.90
N ILE A 212 2.54 -15.43 15.24
CA ILE A 212 3.30 -14.41 14.50
C ILE A 212 4.59 -15.04 13.98
N PHE A 213 4.76 -15.02 12.65
CA PHE A 213 6.02 -15.38 12.02
C PHE A 213 6.87 -14.11 11.87
N HIS A 214 7.98 -14.04 12.59
CA HIS A 214 8.95 -12.97 12.44
C HIS A 214 9.98 -13.31 11.37
N ILE A 215 10.03 -12.51 10.30
CA ILE A 215 11.06 -12.67 9.26
C ILE A 215 12.42 -12.31 9.87
N PRO A 216 13.42 -13.20 9.81
CA PRO A 216 14.75 -12.93 10.33
C PRO A 216 15.40 -11.73 9.64
N ASN A 217 16.24 -11.02 10.38
CA ASN A 217 16.87 -9.76 9.98
C ASN A 217 17.52 -9.79 8.58
N GLN A 218 16.95 -9.06 7.64
CA GLN A 218 17.52 -8.86 6.31
C GLN A 218 18.19 -7.47 6.17
N LEU A 219 18.24 -6.69 7.23
CA LEU A 219 18.53 -5.25 7.20
C LEU A 219 20.01 -4.88 7.14
N ASN A 220 20.91 -5.81 7.28
CA ASN A 220 22.31 -5.47 7.61
C ASN A 220 23.18 -4.95 6.46
N ASN A 221 22.68 -4.84 5.21
CA ASN A 221 23.56 -4.54 4.08
C ASN A 221 23.03 -3.53 3.04
N PHE A 222 21.99 -2.74 3.32
CA PHE A 222 21.48 -1.80 2.32
C PHE A 222 21.97 -0.37 2.56
N ASN A 223 22.62 0.19 1.53
CA ASN A 223 22.92 1.60 1.47
C ASN A 223 21.65 2.36 1.02
N PHE A 224 20.96 2.98 1.97
CA PHE A 224 19.70 3.70 1.79
C PHE A 224 19.65 4.62 0.56
N ASN A 225 20.76 5.29 0.26
CA ASN A 225 20.82 6.31 -0.79
C ASN A 225 20.83 5.73 -2.22
N LYS A 226 20.79 4.41 -2.41
CA LYS A 226 20.91 3.77 -3.72
C LYS A 226 20.04 2.53 -3.91
N ARG A 227 19.02 2.35 -3.10
CA ARG A 227 18.23 1.12 -3.12
C ARG A 227 17.53 0.86 -4.45
N TRP A 228 16.93 1.90 -5.02
CA TRP A 228 16.25 1.82 -6.31
C TRP A 228 17.18 1.43 -7.47
N THR A 229 18.49 1.46 -7.24
CA THR A 229 19.54 1.13 -8.22
C THR A 229 19.95 -0.34 -8.19
N VAL A 230 19.59 -1.09 -7.17
CA VAL A 230 20.16 -2.46 -6.90
C VAL A 230 19.73 -3.47 -7.96
N ASP A 231 18.49 -3.42 -8.42
CA ASP A 231 17.94 -4.42 -9.33
C ASP A 231 18.10 -4.07 -10.83
N HIS A 232 18.67 -2.88 -11.14
CA HIS A 232 18.71 -2.32 -12.51
C HIS A 232 20.08 -1.78 -12.87
N THR A 233 21.12 -2.57 -12.68
CA THR A 233 22.54 -2.18 -12.84
C THR A 233 22.82 -1.41 -14.12
N LYS A 234 22.30 -1.85 -15.28
CA LYS A 234 22.50 -1.14 -16.56
C LYS A 234 21.80 0.22 -16.65
N ILE A 235 20.62 0.33 -16.02
CA ILE A 235 19.87 1.60 -15.97
C ILE A 235 20.59 2.59 -15.05
N VAL A 236 21.17 2.10 -13.98
CA VAL A 236 21.88 2.88 -12.97
C VAL A 236 23.25 3.36 -13.43
N GLU A 237 23.90 2.63 -14.32
CA GLU A 237 25.12 3.07 -14.99
C GLU A 237 24.88 4.30 -15.89
N ASN A 238 23.61 4.59 -16.26
CA ASN A 238 23.24 5.78 -16.98
C ASN A 238 23.25 7.01 -16.05
N ARG A 239 24.33 7.77 -16.12
CA ARG A 239 24.54 8.96 -15.29
C ARG A 239 23.47 10.03 -15.48
N ALA A 240 23.07 10.30 -16.72
CA ALA A 240 22.06 11.33 -17.02
C ALA A 240 20.70 10.97 -16.40
N PHE A 241 20.29 9.69 -16.49
CA PHE A 241 19.07 9.20 -15.84
C PHE A 241 19.16 9.31 -14.31
N THR A 242 20.26 8.90 -13.73
CA THR A 242 20.47 8.97 -12.28
C THR A 242 20.41 10.39 -11.76
N GLU A 243 21.07 11.35 -12.44
CA GLU A 243 21.03 12.77 -12.11
C GLU A 243 19.60 13.34 -12.28
N HIS A 244 18.85 12.90 -13.31
CA HIS A 244 17.47 13.32 -13.50
C HIS A 244 16.59 12.87 -12.35
N ILE A 245 16.67 11.60 -11.93
CA ILE A 245 15.92 11.08 -10.78
C ILE A 245 16.26 11.90 -9.53
N GLN A 246 17.55 12.10 -9.22
CA GLN A 246 17.99 12.82 -8.03
C GLN A 246 17.52 14.27 -7.97
N ASN A 247 17.43 14.93 -9.11
CA ASN A 247 17.12 16.36 -9.17
C ASN A 247 15.64 16.66 -9.42
N LYS A 248 14.88 15.74 -10.02
CA LYS A 248 13.52 16.03 -10.51
C LYS A 248 12.46 15.00 -10.15
N ALA A 249 12.85 13.81 -9.75
CA ALA A 249 11.91 12.69 -9.54
C ALA A 249 12.28 11.85 -8.30
N THR A 250 12.86 12.46 -7.27
CA THR A 250 13.24 11.77 -6.03
C THR A 250 12.03 11.12 -5.34
N GLU A 251 10.85 11.71 -5.46
CA GLU A 251 9.61 11.18 -4.92
C GLU A 251 9.10 9.91 -5.63
N TRP A 252 9.65 9.58 -6.80
CA TRP A 252 9.24 8.39 -7.57
C TRP A 252 9.87 7.13 -7.03
N VAL A 253 11.06 7.25 -6.47
CA VAL A 253 11.91 6.11 -6.13
C VAL A 253 11.95 5.87 -4.63
N GLY A 254 12.22 4.62 -4.28
CA GLY A 254 12.35 4.21 -2.90
C GLY A 254 13.49 4.87 -2.18
N ASN A 255 13.14 5.71 -1.23
CA ASN A 255 14.06 6.32 -0.28
C ASN A 255 14.00 5.66 1.10
N PHE A 256 12.98 4.83 1.34
CA PHE A 256 12.74 4.16 2.61
C PHE A 256 13.10 2.69 2.53
N GLN A 257 13.43 2.13 3.66
CA GLN A 257 13.75 0.72 3.80
C GLN A 257 12.47 -0.12 4.01
N GLU A 258 11.48 0.06 3.19
CA GLU A 258 10.33 -0.84 3.12
C GLU A 258 10.72 -2.12 2.38
N THR A 259 11.71 -2.83 2.93
CA THR A 259 12.37 -3.93 2.23
C THR A 259 11.72 -5.26 2.42
N VAL A 260 10.68 -5.32 3.21
CA VAL A 260 10.11 -6.61 3.55
C VAL A 260 8.98 -6.90 2.60
N TYR A 261 9.30 -7.08 1.33
CA TYR A 261 8.34 -7.45 0.29
C TYR A 261 7.52 -8.69 0.65
N GLU A 262 8.06 -9.53 1.53
CA GLU A 262 7.41 -10.70 2.10
C GLU A 262 6.36 -10.37 3.16
N VAL A 263 6.38 -9.16 3.74
CA VAL A 263 5.32 -8.66 4.64
C VAL A 263 4.28 -7.87 3.88
N ASN A 264 4.71 -7.07 2.89
CA ASN A 264 3.83 -6.24 2.09
C ASN A 264 3.10 -7.07 1.01
N MET A 265 2.37 -8.10 1.47
CA MET A 265 1.62 -9.04 0.65
C MET A 265 0.20 -8.55 0.37
N LEU A 266 -0.32 -8.86 -0.80
CA LEU A 266 -1.75 -8.76 -1.07
C LEU A 266 -2.43 -10.06 -0.61
N VAL A 267 -3.23 -9.98 0.43
CA VAL A 267 -4.05 -11.10 0.87
C VAL A 267 -5.33 -11.14 0.05
N ILE A 268 -5.55 -12.25 -0.67
CA ILE A 268 -6.76 -12.45 -1.48
C ILE A 268 -7.92 -12.93 -0.62
N ASP A 269 -7.64 -13.89 0.23
CA ASP A 269 -8.55 -14.46 1.22
C ASP A 269 -7.72 -15.18 2.30
N GLU A 270 -8.37 -15.74 3.30
CA GLU A 270 -7.74 -16.44 4.43
C GLU A 270 -6.89 -17.66 4.03
N LYS A 271 -6.91 -18.07 2.76
CA LYS A 271 -6.19 -19.23 2.23
C LYS A 271 -5.22 -18.89 1.10
N ASN A 272 -5.25 -17.65 0.60
CA ASN A 272 -4.48 -17.25 -0.57
C ASN A 272 -3.85 -15.88 -0.38
N VAL A 273 -2.54 -15.80 -0.55
CA VAL A 273 -1.79 -14.54 -0.53
C VAL A 273 -0.92 -14.40 -1.77
N VAL A 274 -0.65 -13.17 -2.18
CA VAL A 274 0.28 -12.82 -3.25
C VAL A 274 1.50 -12.15 -2.66
N ALA A 275 2.68 -12.69 -2.95
CA ALA A 275 3.97 -12.12 -2.57
C ALA A 275 4.81 -11.80 -3.81
N MET A 276 5.72 -10.85 -3.70
CA MET A 276 6.60 -10.45 -4.81
C MET A 276 7.78 -11.39 -5.00
N LYS A 277 8.26 -11.98 -3.92
CA LYS A 277 9.46 -12.80 -3.93
C LYS A 277 9.25 -14.01 -3.06
N GLU A 278 9.78 -15.14 -3.52
CA GLU A 278 9.82 -16.34 -2.72
C GLU A 278 10.74 -16.17 -1.51
N TYR A 279 10.19 -16.45 -0.35
CA TYR A 279 10.94 -16.62 0.88
C TYR A 279 10.49 -17.91 1.54
N THR A 280 11.25 -18.97 1.31
CA THR A 280 10.90 -20.35 1.68
C THR A 280 10.42 -20.51 3.12
N PRO A 281 11.04 -19.90 4.16
CA PRO A 281 10.56 -20.03 5.54
C PRO A 281 9.14 -19.51 5.75
N VAL A 282 8.77 -18.36 5.17
CA VAL A 282 7.39 -17.83 5.23
C VAL A 282 6.44 -18.74 4.48
N THR A 283 6.83 -19.14 3.26
CA THR A 283 6.02 -20.02 2.41
C THR A 283 5.68 -21.34 3.10
N GLU A 284 6.69 -22.01 3.64
CA GLU A 284 6.49 -23.27 4.35
C GLU A 284 5.64 -23.10 5.62
N TRP A 285 5.85 -21.99 6.34
CA TRP A 285 5.10 -21.70 7.54
C TRP A 285 3.61 -21.46 7.23
N LEU A 286 3.31 -20.70 6.18
CA LEU A 286 1.95 -20.43 5.71
C LEU A 286 1.30 -21.69 5.13
N ASN A 287 2.02 -22.46 4.30
CA ASN A 287 1.51 -23.70 3.71
C ASN A 287 1.11 -24.75 4.77
N ARG A 288 1.89 -24.86 5.85
CA ARG A 288 1.52 -25.74 7.00
C ARG A 288 0.20 -25.33 7.68
N ARG A 289 -0.26 -24.10 7.45
CA ARG A 289 -1.54 -23.56 7.95
C ARG A 289 -2.64 -23.52 6.89
N GLY A 290 -2.39 -24.15 5.74
CA GLY A 290 -3.33 -24.22 4.63
C GLY A 290 -3.46 -22.93 3.83
N ILE A 291 -2.48 -22.04 3.94
CA ILE A 291 -2.42 -20.77 3.21
C ILE A 291 -1.43 -20.90 2.06
N THR A 292 -1.92 -20.75 0.83
CA THR A 292 -1.11 -20.82 -0.40
C THR A 292 -0.50 -19.46 -0.72
N VAL A 293 0.80 -19.43 -0.98
CA VAL A 293 1.50 -18.23 -1.44
C VAL A 293 1.65 -18.28 -2.95
N HIS A 294 1.14 -17.28 -3.64
CA HIS A 294 1.27 -17.08 -5.09
C HIS A 294 2.35 -16.03 -5.35
N TYR A 295 3.31 -16.34 -6.21
CA TYR A 295 4.43 -15.45 -6.50
C TYR A 295 4.26 -14.72 -7.83
N PHE A 296 4.30 -13.40 -7.76
CA PHE A 296 4.37 -12.51 -8.91
C PHE A 296 5.51 -11.54 -8.69
N ASP A 297 6.60 -11.71 -9.43
CA ASP A 297 7.73 -10.79 -9.35
C ASP A 297 7.35 -9.45 -9.98
N LEU A 298 7.75 -8.36 -9.33
CA LEU A 298 7.79 -7.03 -9.91
C LEU A 298 9.25 -6.65 -10.10
N ARG A 299 9.74 -6.77 -11.32
CA ARG A 299 11.15 -6.49 -11.67
C ARG A 299 11.61 -5.10 -11.27
N THR A 300 10.69 -4.16 -11.20
CA THR A 300 10.92 -2.75 -10.89
C THR A 300 10.58 -2.36 -9.45
N ARG A 301 10.41 -3.34 -8.55
CA ARG A 301 10.00 -3.10 -7.15
C ARG A 301 10.88 -2.13 -6.39
N SER A 302 12.20 -2.23 -6.57
CA SER A 302 13.14 -1.32 -5.91
C SER A 302 13.08 0.10 -6.42
N PHE A 303 12.60 0.31 -7.67
CA PHE A 303 12.37 1.63 -8.21
C PHE A 303 11.12 2.28 -7.61
N TRP A 304 9.99 1.55 -7.57
CA TRP A 304 8.73 2.08 -7.09
C TRP A 304 8.56 2.09 -5.58
N ASP A 305 9.41 1.37 -4.86
CA ASP A 305 9.40 1.22 -3.40
C ASP A 305 8.05 0.77 -2.83
N GLY A 306 7.74 -0.50 -3.00
CA GLY A 306 6.52 -1.08 -2.45
C GLY A 306 6.30 -2.54 -2.83
N GLY A 307 5.57 -3.25 -1.97
CA GLY A 307 5.08 -4.59 -2.22
C GLY A 307 3.70 -4.59 -2.87
N TRP A 308 3.12 -5.77 -3.08
CA TRP A 308 1.80 -5.88 -3.71
C TRP A 308 0.67 -5.24 -2.90
N HIS A 309 0.84 -5.10 -1.57
CA HIS A 309 -0.12 -4.38 -0.75
C HIS A 309 -0.12 -2.87 -1.07
N CYS A 310 1.06 -2.24 -1.13
CA CYS A 310 1.17 -0.82 -1.49
C CYS A 310 0.67 -0.53 -2.90
N LEU A 311 0.97 -1.44 -3.87
CA LEU A 311 0.55 -1.28 -5.26
C LEU A 311 -0.94 -1.56 -5.49
N THR A 312 -1.67 -1.94 -4.45
CA THR A 312 -3.10 -2.24 -4.52
C THR A 312 -3.89 -1.53 -3.42
N LEU A 313 -5.16 -1.28 -3.70
CA LEU A 313 -6.12 -0.81 -2.70
C LEU A 313 -7.38 -1.66 -2.78
N ASP A 314 -7.68 -2.39 -1.73
CA ASP A 314 -8.90 -3.20 -1.66
C ASP A 314 -10.13 -2.31 -1.48
N ILE A 315 -10.93 -2.23 -2.53
CA ILE A 315 -12.16 -1.44 -2.59
C ILE A 315 -13.31 -2.23 -1.99
N ARG A 316 -13.39 -3.53 -2.30
CA ARG A 316 -14.45 -4.38 -1.80
C ARG A 316 -13.94 -5.74 -1.38
N ARG A 317 -14.28 -6.09 -0.15
CA ARG A 317 -14.12 -7.41 0.43
C ARG A 317 -15.48 -7.97 0.86
N GLU A 318 -15.61 -9.27 0.92
CA GLU A 318 -16.82 -9.96 1.41
C GLU A 318 -16.72 -10.12 2.92
N ASP A 319 -17.01 -9.04 3.63
CA ASP A 319 -16.93 -8.98 5.07
C ASP A 319 -17.98 -8.03 5.69
N THR A 320 -18.04 -8.08 7.01
CA THR A 320 -18.80 -7.14 7.83
C THR A 320 -17.93 -6.68 9.00
N LYS A 321 -18.19 -5.49 9.52
CA LYS A 321 -17.44 -4.92 10.64
C LYS A 321 -17.73 -5.69 11.95
N THR A 322 -17.04 -6.78 12.15
CA THR A 322 -17.12 -7.63 13.37
C THR A 322 -15.88 -7.46 14.23
N SER A 323 -15.90 -7.96 15.45
CA SER A 323 -14.75 -8.00 16.34
C SER A 323 -14.10 -9.39 16.32
N LEU A 324 -12.77 -9.42 16.16
CA LEU A 324 -11.97 -10.61 16.40
C LEU A 324 -11.46 -10.70 17.85
N PHE A 325 -11.73 -9.68 18.63
CA PHE A 325 -11.30 -9.58 20.03
C PHE A 325 -12.52 -9.28 20.91
N PRO A 326 -13.33 -10.31 21.25
CA PRO A 326 -14.61 -10.14 21.95
C PRO A 326 -14.45 -9.54 23.34
N ASP A 327 -13.32 -9.82 24.01
CA ASP A 327 -13.05 -9.35 25.37
C ASP A 327 -12.57 -7.90 25.46
N ARG A 328 -12.39 -7.24 24.33
CA ARG A 328 -12.07 -5.80 24.30
C ARG A 328 -13.30 -4.98 24.59
N GLY A 329 -13.09 -3.86 25.28
CA GLY A 329 -14.10 -2.88 25.60
C GLY A 329 -14.80 -2.27 24.38
N GLU A 330 -15.53 -1.19 24.61
CA GLU A 330 -16.27 -0.46 23.59
C GLU A 330 -15.35 0.31 22.63
N ASN A 331 -15.94 1.02 21.68
CA ASN A 331 -15.19 1.94 20.79
C ASN A 331 -14.45 2.98 21.62
N GLY A 332 -13.27 3.39 21.16
CA GLY A 332 -12.41 4.32 21.89
C GLY A 332 -10.97 4.29 21.40
N ILE A 333 -10.12 5.09 22.02
CA ILE A 333 -8.68 5.10 21.75
C ILE A 333 -7.98 4.36 22.88
N TYR A 334 -7.23 3.34 22.52
CA TYR A 334 -6.48 2.49 23.43
C TYR A 334 -4.99 2.81 23.28
N TRP A 335 -4.49 3.50 24.28
CA TRP A 335 -3.07 3.80 24.40
C TRP A 335 -2.36 2.56 24.96
N ARG A 336 -1.11 2.38 24.55
CA ARG A 336 -0.26 1.44 25.25
C ARG A 336 -0.14 1.84 26.71
N THR A 337 -0.43 0.93 27.60
CA THR A 337 0.14 0.95 28.94
C THR A 337 1.59 0.45 28.82
N ASN A 338 2.54 1.36 29.03
CA ASN A 338 3.96 1.00 29.20
C ASN A 338 4.12 0.01 30.35
#